data_2d8ba6f4e3556ba90547db2669ec5f61
#
_entry.id   2d8ba6f4e3556ba90547db2669ec5f61
#
_cell.length_a   1.000
_cell.length_b   1.000
_cell.length_c   1.000
_cell.angle_alpha   90.00
_cell.angle_beta   90.00
_cell.angle_gamma   90.00
#
_symmetry.space_group_name_H-M   'P 1'
#
loop_
_entity.id
_entity.type
_entity.pdbx_description
1 polymer ?
#
loop_
_entity_poly.entity_id
_entity_poly.type
_entity_poly.pdbx_seq_one_letter_code
_entity_poly.pdbx_strand_id
1 'polypeptide(L)'
;MARSGKPLLIVAEELGIKLEQLTLKDLGRAKRITVDKDNTTIVDGEGKRADIEARIKQIRAQVEETTSDYDREKLQERLAKLVGGVAVINVGAATETEMKEKKARVEDALHATRAAVEEGIDPGGGVAYLRALDALRKLNAPEGDQRFGVQIVAKALQAPARRIAENAGWDGPVVVARIEEGKGPFGFNAQTEVFEDLEKAGVIDPTKVSRTALQNAASVASLLLTTEAMVAEKPKKKAAAGAGMGGMGGGMEDMDY
;
A
#
# COMPACT_ATOMS: atom_id res chain seq x y z
N MET A 1 -22.47 -32.49 10.64
CA MET A 1 -22.37 -31.50 11.73
C MET A 1 -22.95 -32.01 13.05
N ALA A 2 -24.12 -32.57 13.11
CA ALA A 2 -24.79 -32.90 14.36
C ALA A 2 -24.08 -33.95 15.26
N ARG A 3 -23.14 -34.73 14.77
CA ARG A 3 -22.47 -35.80 15.54
C ARG A 3 -21.07 -35.48 16.09
N SER A 4 -20.40 -34.42 15.62
CA SER A 4 -19.01 -34.15 16.04
C SER A 4 -18.86 -32.91 16.92
N GLY A 5 -19.87 -32.04 16.99
CA GLY A 5 -19.82 -30.78 17.76
C GLY A 5 -18.74 -29.79 17.32
N LYS A 6 -18.03 -30.07 16.22
CA LYS A 6 -16.95 -29.21 15.69
C LYS A 6 -17.50 -28.29 14.62
N PRO A 7 -17.04 -27.01 14.58
CA PRO A 7 -17.43 -26.08 13.54
C PRO A 7 -16.91 -26.54 12.16
N LEU A 8 -17.72 -26.34 11.12
CA LEU A 8 -17.33 -26.55 9.73
C LEU A 8 -17.13 -25.20 9.06
N LEU A 9 -15.93 -24.96 8.52
CA LEU A 9 -15.62 -23.85 7.64
C LEU A 9 -15.48 -24.38 6.22
N ILE A 10 -16.17 -23.77 5.27
CA ILE A 10 -16.04 -24.08 3.85
C ILE A 10 -15.39 -22.86 3.19
N VAL A 11 -14.23 -23.06 2.58
CA VAL A 11 -13.52 -22.08 1.75
C VAL A 11 -13.64 -22.54 0.31
N ALA A 12 -14.42 -21.81 -0.49
CA ALA A 12 -14.52 -22.04 -1.94
C ALA A 12 -13.48 -21.17 -2.63
N GLU A 13 -12.50 -21.81 -3.22
CA GLU A 13 -11.48 -21.15 -4.03
C GLU A 13 -11.78 -21.36 -5.53
N GLU A 14 -11.07 -20.67 -6.41
CA GLU A 14 -11.22 -20.61 -7.89
C GLU A 14 -11.26 -21.95 -8.65
N LEU A 15 -11.31 -23.08 -7.97
CA LEU A 15 -11.40 -24.41 -8.58
C LEU A 15 -12.77 -24.72 -9.20
N GLY A 16 -13.73 -23.78 -9.13
CA GLY A 16 -15.05 -23.95 -9.72
C GLY A 16 -15.92 -25.05 -9.09
N ILE A 17 -15.54 -25.55 -7.93
CA ILE A 17 -16.29 -26.57 -7.20
C ILE A 17 -17.54 -25.91 -6.60
N LYS A 18 -18.71 -26.35 -7.06
CA LYS A 18 -19.97 -25.90 -6.50
C LYS A 18 -20.20 -26.53 -5.13
N LEU A 19 -20.75 -25.75 -4.19
CA LEU A 19 -21.01 -26.22 -2.82
C LEU A 19 -21.86 -27.49 -2.75
N GLU A 20 -22.77 -27.66 -3.71
CA GLU A 20 -23.66 -28.84 -3.82
C GLU A 20 -22.91 -30.13 -4.21
N GLN A 21 -21.71 -29.99 -4.75
CA GLN A 21 -20.87 -31.12 -5.20
C GLN A 21 -19.87 -31.59 -4.13
N LEU A 22 -19.76 -30.84 -3.00
CA LEU A 22 -18.84 -31.19 -1.93
C LEU A 22 -19.30 -32.45 -1.18
N THR A 23 -18.37 -33.35 -0.97
CA THR A 23 -18.56 -34.58 -0.19
C THR A 23 -17.73 -34.56 1.09
N LEU A 24 -18.02 -35.42 2.04
CA LEU A 24 -17.22 -35.55 3.26
C LEU A 24 -15.75 -35.92 2.99
N LYS A 25 -15.41 -36.42 1.80
CA LYS A 25 -14.04 -36.75 1.41
C LYS A 25 -13.22 -35.50 1.02
N ASP A 26 -13.90 -34.42 0.65
CA ASP A 26 -13.28 -33.16 0.26
C ASP A 26 -12.98 -32.27 1.47
N LEU A 27 -13.42 -32.69 2.66
CA LEU A 27 -13.17 -31.96 3.90
C LEU A 27 -11.77 -32.26 4.45
N GLY A 28 -10.99 -31.21 4.67
CA GLY A 28 -9.71 -31.25 5.38
C GLY A 28 -9.85 -31.06 6.90
N ARG A 29 -8.72 -31.04 7.57
CA ARG A 29 -8.59 -30.72 8.99
C ARG A 29 -7.47 -29.73 9.20
N ALA A 30 -7.57 -28.90 10.21
CA ALA A 30 -6.52 -27.99 10.64
C ALA A 30 -6.48 -27.89 12.17
N LYS A 31 -5.31 -27.59 12.70
CA LYS A 31 -5.13 -27.38 14.14
C LYS A 31 -5.84 -26.14 14.63
N ARG A 32 -5.77 -25.06 13.87
CA ARG A 32 -6.43 -23.78 14.18
C ARG A 32 -6.88 -23.09 12.91
N ILE A 33 -8.09 -22.54 12.96
CA ILE A 33 -8.65 -21.70 11.93
C ILE A 33 -9.10 -20.40 12.61
N THR A 34 -8.66 -19.27 12.12
CA THR A 34 -9.07 -17.95 12.57
C THR A 34 -9.72 -17.22 11.39
N VAL A 35 -10.94 -16.77 11.59
CA VAL A 35 -11.70 -16.01 10.58
C VAL A 35 -11.91 -14.61 11.14
N ASP A 36 -11.49 -13.60 10.43
CA ASP A 36 -11.81 -12.22 10.67
C ASP A 36 -12.61 -11.64 9.49
N LYS A 37 -12.86 -10.33 9.50
CA LYS A 37 -13.68 -9.67 8.47
C LYS A 37 -13.10 -9.79 7.06
N ASP A 38 -11.78 -9.77 6.94
CA ASP A 38 -11.09 -9.65 5.66
C ASP A 38 -10.26 -10.91 5.33
N ASN A 39 -9.97 -11.75 6.33
CA ASN A 39 -9.04 -12.87 6.19
C ASN A 39 -9.53 -14.15 6.85
N THR A 40 -9.15 -15.28 6.26
CA THR A 40 -9.24 -16.61 6.86
C THR A 40 -7.86 -17.21 6.96
N THR A 41 -7.38 -17.40 8.19
CA THR A 41 -6.05 -17.97 8.45
C THR A 41 -6.18 -19.40 8.91
N ILE A 42 -5.55 -20.34 8.18
CA ILE A 42 -5.50 -21.76 8.48
C ILE A 42 -4.07 -22.10 8.92
N VAL A 43 -3.91 -22.62 10.14
CA VAL A 43 -2.61 -22.98 10.69
C VAL A 43 -2.56 -24.49 10.92
N ASP A 44 -1.46 -25.12 10.51
CA ASP A 44 -1.22 -26.56 10.61
C ASP A 44 -2.38 -27.38 10.00
N GLY A 45 -2.61 -27.22 8.69
CA GLY A 45 -3.53 -28.07 7.93
C GLY A 45 -2.98 -29.49 7.79
N GLU A 46 -3.87 -30.50 7.81
CA GLU A 46 -3.52 -31.92 7.67
C GLU A 46 -3.46 -32.40 6.19
N GLY A 47 -3.31 -31.47 5.24
CA GLY A 47 -3.15 -31.79 3.82
C GLY A 47 -1.84 -32.53 3.52
N LYS A 48 -1.82 -33.36 2.47
CA LYS A 48 -0.61 -34.06 2.07
C LYS A 48 0.42 -33.07 1.50
N ARG A 49 1.66 -33.17 1.98
CA ARG A 49 2.75 -32.29 1.53
C ARG A 49 2.96 -32.32 0.02
N ALA A 50 2.81 -33.50 -0.61
CA ALA A 50 2.95 -33.63 -2.05
C ALA A 50 1.90 -32.80 -2.83
N ASP A 51 0.67 -32.73 -2.34
CA ASP A 51 -0.41 -31.96 -2.97
C ASP A 51 -0.14 -30.46 -2.84
N ILE A 52 0.37 -30.02 -1.68
CA ILE A 52 0.79 -28.64 -1.45
C ILE A 52 1.96 -28.24 -2.38
N GLU A 53 2.96 -29.11 -2.52
CA GLU A 53 4.10 -28.88 -3.42
C GLU A 53 3.67 -28.84 -4.90
N ALA A 54 2.71 -29.68 -5.30
CA ALA A 54 2.12 -29.63 -6.63
C ALA A 54 1.40 -28.31 -6.88
N ARG A 55 0.63 -27.83 -5.91
CA ARG A 55 -0.05 -26.52 -5.99
C ARG A 55 0.93 -25.35 -6.08
N ILE A 56 2.02 -25.39 -5.30
CA ILE A 56 3.10 -24.39 -5.37
C ILE A 56 3.69 -24.33 -6.78
N LYS A 57 3.97 -25.47 -7.40
CA LYS A 57 4.49 -25.53 -8.77
C LYS A 57 3.50 -24.95 -9.78
N GLN A 58 2.22 -25.25 -9.63
CA GLN A 58 1.17 -24.73 -10.49
C GLN A 58 1.07 -23.20 -10.38
N ILE A 59 1.08 -22.63 -9.16
CA ILE A 59 1.02 -21.19 -8.96
C ILE A 59 2.26 -20.52 -9.54
N ARG A 60 3.46 -21.09 -9.41
CA ARG A 60 4.67 -20.56 -10.03
C ARG A 60 4.54 -20.46 -11.55
N ALA A 61 4.02 -21.49 -12.20
CA ALA A 61 3.77 -21.45 -13.65
C ALA A 61 2.79 -20.34 -14.02
N GLN A 62 1.70 -20.17 -13.25
CA GLN A 62 0.73 -19.09 -13.48
C GLN A 62 1.35 -17.69 -13.30
N VAL A 63 2.29 -17.49 -12.36
CA VAL A 63 3.03 -16.24 -12.18
C VAL A 63 3.86 -15.89 -13.42
N GLU A 64 4.45 -16.89 -14.07
CA GLU A 64 5.26 -16.70 -15.28
C GLU A 64 4.40 -16.47 -16.52
N GLU A 65 3.22 -17.08 -16.60
CA GLU A 65 2.31 -16.99 -17.75
C GLU A 65 1.44 -15.74 -17.76
N THR A 66 1.13 -15.16 -16.59
CA THR A 66 0.22 -14.03 -16.51
C THR A 66 0.84 -12.74 -17.06
N THR A 67 0.06 -12.02 -17.86
CA THR A 67 0.41 -10.70 -18.40
C THR A 67 -0.12 -9.55 -17.54
N SER A 68 -0.99 -9.84 -16.56
CA SER A 68 -1.58 -8.87 -15.66
C SER A 68 -0.67 -8.69 -14.42
N ASP A 69 -0.21 -7.48 -14.17
CA ASP A 69 0.60 -7.17 -13.00
C ASP A 69 -0.18 -7.38 -11.69
N TYR A 70 -1.47 -7.09 -11.69
CA TYR A 70 -2.36 -7.34 -10.55
C TYR A 70 -2.48 -8.84 -10.23
N ASP A 71 -2.73 -9.68 -11.24
CA ASP A 71 -2.85 -11.13 -11.03
C ASP A 71 -1.52 -11.73 -10.59
N ARG A 72 -0.41 -11.25 -11.17
CA ARG A 72 0.95 -11.65 -10.76
C ARG A 72 1.19 -11.37 -9.29
N GLU A 73 0.84 -10.19 -8.81
CA GLU A 73 0.97 -9.80 -7.40
C GLU A 73 0.13 -10.73 -6.49
N LYS A 74 -1.12 -11.00 -6.85
CA LYS A 74 -2.00 -11.88 -6.08
C LYS A 74 -1.51 -13.33 -6.05
N LEU A 75 -1.01 -13.83 -7.16
CA LEU A 75 -0.41 -15.17 -7.23
C LEU A 75 0.87 -15.28 -6.40
N GLN A 76 1.72 -14.24 -6.40
CA GLN A 76 2.93 -14.18 -5.58
C GLN A 76 2.59 -14.13 -4.08
N GLU A 77 1.58 -13.35 -3.69
CA GLU A 77 1.10 -13.31 -2.31
C GLU A 77 0.60 -14.69 -1.85
N ARG A 78 -0.19 -15.38 -2.69
CA ARG A 78 -0.67 -16.74 -2.43
C ARG A 78 0.47 -17.74 -2.30
N LEU A 79 1.45 -17.65 -3.21
CA LEU A 79 2.65 -18.49 -3.18
C LEU A 79 3.44 -18.30 -1.88
N ALA A 80 3.65 -17.07 -1.46
CA ALA A 80 4.37 -16.76 -0.22
C ALA A 80 3.70 -17.39 1.01
N LYS A 81 2.38 -17.35 1.10
CA LYS A 81 1.61 -17.97 2.20
C LYS A 81 1.72 -19.50 2.21
N LEU A 82 1.81 -20.13 1.05
CA LEU A 82 1.95 -21.60 0.95
C LEU A 82 3.38 -22.08 1.26
N VAL A 83 4.40 -21.33 0.84
CA VAL A 83 5.81 -21.71 0.98
C VAL A 83 6.38 -21.29 2.34
N GLY A 84 6.08 -20.07 2.77
CA GLY A 84 6.69 -19.44 3.96
C GLY A 84 5.91 -19.64 5.26
N GLY A 85 4.68 -20.13 5.19
CA GLY A 85 3.78 -20.18 6.34
C GLY A 85 3.20 -18.82 6.72
N VAL A 86 2.65 -18.74 7.94
CA VAL A 86 2.01 -17.53 8.47
C VAL A 86 2.72 -17.09 9.75
N ALA A 87 3.29 -15.89 9.72
CA ALA A 87 3.79 -15.24 10.92
C ALA A 87 2.69 -14.35 11.53
N VAL A 88 2.54 -14.40 12.86
CA VAL A 88 1.57 -13.58 13.59
C VAL A 88 2.32 -12.57 14.44
N ILE A 89 2.12 -11.29 14.15
CA ILE A 89 2.68 -10.19 14.94
C ILE A 89 1.58 -9.67 15.87
N ASN A 90 1.75 -9.88 17.18
CA ASN A 90 0.82 -9.38 18.16
C ASN A 90 1.18 -7.94 18.55
N VAL A 91 0.24 -7.02 18.35
CA VAL A 91 0.41 -5.60 18.71
C VAL A 91 -0.45 -5.29 19.93
N GLY A 92 0.15 -4.67 20.94
CA GLY A 92 -0.52 -4.23 22.15
C GLY A 92 -0.16 -2.80 22.52
N ALA A 93 -1.07 -2.13 23.24
CA ALA A 93 -0.86 -0.79 23.79
C ALA A 93 -1.76 -0.58 25.02
N ALA A 94 -1.52 0.51 25.75
CA ALA A 94 -2.30 0.86 26.95
C ALA A 94 -3.73 1.32 26.62
N THR A 95 -3.93 1.91 25.44
CA THR A 95 -5.23 2.41 24.96
C THR A 95 -5.58 1.84 23.59
N GLU A 96 -6.87 1.79 23.26
CA GLU A 96 -7.34 1.33 21.94
C GLU A 96 -6.84 2.21 20.79
N THR A 97 -6.79 3.52 21.01
CA THR A 97 -6.30 4.47 20.01
C THR A 97 -4.82 4.24 19.69
N GLU A 98 -4.00 4.10 20.73
CA GLU A 98 -2.57 3.79 20.60
C GLU A 98 -2.34 2.41 19.93
N MET A 99 -3.16 1.42 20.26
CA MET A 99 -3.10 0.11 19.65
C MET A 99 -3.40 0.18 18.15
N LYS A 100 -4.42 0.94 17.74
CA LYS A 100 -4.75 1.14 16.34
C LYS A 100 -3.63 1.86 15.58
N GLU A 101 -3.02 2.86 16.19
CA GLU A 101 -1.89 3.58 15.59
C GLU A 101 -0.68 2.64 15.40
N LYS A 102 -0.31 1.89 16.44
CA LYS A 102 0.80 0.92 16.35
C LYS A 102 0.52 -0.17 15.30
N LYS A 103 -0.73 -0.68 15.24
CA LYS A 103 -1.12 -1.65 14.23
C LYS A 103 -0.95 -1.08 12.83
N ALA A 104 -1.46 0.12 12.58
CA ALA A 104 -1.35 0.78 11.27
C ALA A 104 0.12 0.99 10.87
N ARG A 105 0.99 1.36 11.81
CA ARG A 105 2.44 1.52 11.57
C ARG A 105 3.12 0.20 11.21
N VAL A 106 2.74 -0.90 11.86
CA VAL A 106 3.26 -2.24 11.53
C VAL A 106 2.76 -2.70 10.17
N GLU A 107 1.48 -2.46 9.84
CA GLU A 107 0.91 -2.76 8.53
C GLU A 107 1.62 -1.97 7.42
N ASP A 108 1.87 -0.69 7.62
CA ASP A 108 2.61 0.16 6.68
C ASP A 108 4.03 -0.38 6.44
N ALA A 109 4.78 -0.68 7.51
CA ALA A 109 6.11 -1.27 7.41
C ALA A 109 6.10 -2.62 6.66
N LEU A 110 5.06 -3.44 6.85
CA LEU A 110 4.91 -4.71 6.14
C LEU A 110 4.70 -4.49 4.64
N HIS A 111 3.84 -3.55 4.25
CA HIS A 111 3.60 -3.20 2.85
C HIS A 111 4.85 -2.64 2.19
N ALA A 112 5.55 -1.73 2.86
CA ALA A 112 6.82 -1.17 2.37
C ALA A 112 7.87 -2.28 2.17
N THR A 113 8.00 -3.21 3.13
CA THR A 113 8.95 -4.32 3.04
C THR A 113 8.62 -5.24 1.85
N ARG A 114 7.34 -5.55 1.62
CA ARG A 114 6.93 -6.35 0.45
C ARG A 114 7.27 -5.65 -0.86
N ALA A 115 6.94 -4.37 -0.97
CA ALA A 115 7.26 -3.58 -2.16
C ALA A 115 8.77 -3.53 -2.43
N ALA A 116 9.59 -3.43 -1.37
CA ALA A 116 11.05 -3.45 -1.46
C ALA A 116 11.59 -4.81 -1.92
N VAL A 117 10.98 -5.92 -1.50
CA VAL A 117 11.38 -7.27 -1.96
C VAL A 117 11.06 -7.46 -3.45
N GLU A 118 9.99 -6.83 -3.95
CA GLU A 118 9.57 -6.99 -5.35
C GLU A 118 10.41 -6.19 -6.34
N GLU A 119 10.69 -4.92 -6.07
CA GLU A 119 11.36 -4.02 -7.01
C GLU A 119 12.67 -3.40 -6.47
N GLY A 120 13.09 -3.78 -5.27
CA GLY A 120 14.27 -3.20 -4.63
C GLY A 120 13.98 -1.91 -3.87
N ILE A 121 15.06 -1.24 -3.51
CA ILE A 121 15.05 0.02 -2.75
C ILE A 121 15.78 1.10 -3.50
N ASP A 122 15.45 2.35 -3.23
CA ASP A 122 16.12 3.56 -3.67
C ASP A 122 16.40 4.52 -2.49
N PRO A 123 17.29 5.51 -2.67
CA PRO A 123 17.53 6.50 -1.62
C PRO A 123 16.25 7.27 -1.31
N GLY A 124 15.88 7.34 -0.04
CA GLY A 124 14.72 8.08 0.43
C GLY A 124 14.88 9.61 0.35
N GLY A 125 14.02 10.32 1.07
CA GLY A 125 14.10 11.79 1.13
C GLY A 125 13.82 12.50 -0.20
N GLY A 126 13.23 11.80 -1.18
CA GLY A 126 12.96 12.33 -2.52
C GLY A 126 14.17 12.36 -3.44
N VAL A 127 15.31 11.80 -3.01
CA VAL A 127 16.57 11.78 -3.79
C VAL A 127 16.42 10.97 -5.08
N ALA A 128 15.72 9.85 -5.05
CA ALA A 128 15.47 9.02 -6.23
C ALA A 128 14.85 9.83 -7.39
N TYR A 129 13.88 10.69 -7.10
CA TYR A 129 13.26 11.56 -8.10
C TYR A 129 14.25 12.60 -8.67
N LEU A 130 15.14 13.17 -7.83
CA LEU A 130 16.16 14.11 -8.30
C LEU A 130 17.19 13.41 -9.21
N ARG A 131 17.54 12.15 -8.93
CA ARG A 131 18.41 11.35 -9.81
C ARG A 131 17.72 11.00 -11.13
N ALA A 132 16.40 10.85 -11.14
CA ALA A 132 15.62 10.62 -12.36
C ALA A 132 15.63 11.83 -13.32
N LEU A 133 15.95 13.06 -12.85
CA LEU A 133 16.12 14.25 -13.70
C LEU A 133 17.15 14.03 -14.82
N ASP A 134 18.20 13.27 -14.59
CA ASP A 134 19.19 12.99 -15.60
C ASP A 134 18.65 12.18 -16.79
N ALA A 135 17.65 11.33 -16.55
CA ALA A 135 16.95 10.61 -17.62
C ALA A 135 16.12 11.58 -18.47
N LEU A 136 15.44 12.56 -17.83
CA LEU A 136 14.67 13.59 -18.56
C LEU A 136 15.58 14.51 -19.39
N ARG A 137 16.74 14.88 -18.86
CA ARG A 137 17.73 15.71 -19.58
C ARG A 137 18.27 15.02 -20.84
N LYS A 138 18.32 13.68 -20.83
CA LYS A 138 18.76 12.85 -21.97
C LYS A 138 17.65 12.56 -22.99
N LEU A 139 16.41 12.81 -22.65
CA LEU A 139 15.32 12.72 -23.59
C LEU A 139 15.54 13.77 -24.70
N ASN A 140 15.56 13.33 -25.96
CA ASN A 140 15.40 14.24 -27.07
C ASN A 140 14.04 14.91 -26.93
N ALA A 141 14.04 16.11 -26.37
CA ALA A 141 12.81 16.83 -26.11
C ALA A 141 12.02 16.95 -27.41
N PRO A 142 10.75 16.54 -27.45
CA PRO A 142 9.94 16.73 -28.63
C PRO A 142 9.90 18.21 -29.01
N GLU A 143 9.82 18.50 -30.29
CA GLU A 143 9.69 19.87 -30.78
C GLU A 143 8.30 20.44 -30.37
N GLY A 144 8.21 21.77 -30.24
CA GLY A 144 6.97 22.46 -29.95
C GLY A 144 6.55 22.41 -28.46
N ASP A 145 5.25 22.35 -28.20
CA ASP A 145 4.67 22.51 -26.86
C ASP A 145 4.92 21.30 -25.94
N GLN A 146 5.23 20.13 -26.48
CA GLN A 146 5.53 18.93 -25.69
C GLN A 146 6.74 19.12 -24.78
N ARG A 147 7.70 20.00 -25.15
CA ARG A 147 8.85 20.36 -24.31
C ARG A 147 8.42 20.96 -22.96
N PHE A 148 7.29 21.67 -22.92
CA PHE A 148 6.77 22.24 -21.66
C PHE A 148 6.26 21.13 -20.74
N GLY A 149 5.67 20.05 -21.28
CA GLY A 149 5.28 18.87 -20.51
C GLY A 149 6.49 18.23 -19.81
N VAL A 150 7.60 18.05 -20.52
CA VAL A 150 8.84 17.53 -19.95
C VAL A 150 9.38 18.46 -18.85
N GLN A 151 9.34 19.78 -19.05
CA GLN A 151 9.76 20.77 -18.05
C GLN A 151 8.86 20.75 -16.81
N ILE A 152 7.55 20.59 -16.97
CA ILE A 152 6.60 20.44 -15.86
C ILE A 152 6.95 19.22 -15.01
N VAL A 153 7.20 18.07 -15.64
CA VAL A 153 7.59 16.85 -14.94
C VAL A 153 8.94 17.07 -14.22
N ALA A 154 9.94 17.64 -14.89
CA ALA A 154 11.23 17.93 -14.27
C ALA A 154 11.11 18.80 -13.01
N LYS A 155 10.25 19.83 -13.06
CA LYS A 155 9.98 20.68 -11.91
C LYS A 155 9.22 19.95 -10.79
N ALA A 156 8.28 19.08 -11.17
CA ALA A 156 7.51 18.27 -10.23
C ALA A 156 8.37 17.26 -9.46
N LEU A 157 9.39 16.66 -10.10
CA LEU A 157 10.31 15.71 -9.46
C LEU A 157 11.13 16.33 -8.30
N GLN A 158 11.27 17.65 -8.26
CA GLN A 158 11.93 18.35 -7.15
C GLN A 158 11.02 18.53 -5.93
N ALA A 159 9.69 18.44 -6.11
CA ALA A 159 8.73 18.78 -5.09
C ALA A 159 8.81 17.89 -3.83
N PRO A 160 9.00 16.56 -3.90
CA PRO A 160 9.09 15.72 -2.71
C PRO A 160 10.26 16.11 -1.80
N ALA A 161 11.48 16.20 -2.33
CA ALA A 161 12.66 16.58 -1.56
C ALA A 161 12.54 18.00 -0.98
N ARG A 162 12.02 18.94 -1.79
CA ARG A 162 11.75 20.32 -1.32
C ARG A 162 10.78 20.31 -0.15
N ARG A 163 9.67 19.60 -0.25
CA ARG A 163 8.65 19.61 0.81
C ARG A 163 9.15 18.96 2.09
N ILE A 164 9.96 17.91 2.00
CA ILE A 164 10.60 17.29 3.17
C ILE A 164 11.52 18.29 3.87
N ALA A 165 12.34 19.02 3.12
CA ALA A 165 13.23 20.05 3.67
C ALA A 165 12.45 21.20 4.31
N GLU A 166 11.41 21.72 3.65
CA GLU A 166 10.55 22.78 4.17
C GLU A 166 9.84 22.35 5.47
N ASN A 167 9.35 21.11 5.55
CA ASN A 167 8.73 20.56 6.75
C ASN A 167 9.73 20.42 7.92
N ALA A 168 11.01 20.26 7.63
CA ALA A 168 12.09 20.28 8.61
C ALA A 168 12.58 21.70 8.96
N GLY A 169 11.96 22.73 8.39
CA GLY A 169 12.33 24.13 8.66
C GLY A 169 13.49 24.69 7.82
N TRP A 170 13.91 23.93 6.78
CA TRP A 170 15.00 24.33 5.89
C TRP A 170 14.48 24.99 4.60
N ASP A 171 15.32 25.77 3.95
CA ASP A 171 15.02 26.32 2.62
C ASP A 171 15.05 25.20 1.57
N GLY A 172 13.85 24.81 1.09
CA GLY A 172 13.69 23.67 0.19
C GLY A 172 14.49 23.81 -1.11
N PRO A 173 14.43 24.92 -1.84
CA PRO A 173 15.26 25.17 -3.02
C PRO A 173 16.76 25.02 -2.79
N VAL A 174 17.27 25.51 -1.67
CA VAL A 174 18.70 25.41 -1.31
C VAL A 174 19.09 23.96 -1.06
N VAL A 175 18.26 23.22 -0.34
CA VAL A 175 18.49 21.79 -0.06
C VAL A 175 18.47 20.99 -1.35
N VAL A 176 17.49 21.21 -2.23
CA VAL A 176 17.40 20.51 -3.53
C VAL A 176 18.62 20.78 -4.39
N ALA A 177 19.06 22.06 -4.51
CA ALA A 177 20.25 22.40 -5.28
C ALA A 177 21.49 21.66 -4.75
N ARG A 178 21.68 21.60 -3.43
CA ARG A 178 22.80 20.87 -2.82
C ARG A 178 22.74 19.37 -3.04
N ILE A 179 21.54 18.78 -3.05
CA ILE A 179 21.36 17.35 -3.36
C ILE A 179 21.70 17.09 -4.84
N GLU A 180 21.31 17.99 -5.77
CA GLU A 180 21.60 17.85 -7.20
C GLU A 180 23.10 17.93 -7.51
N GLU A 181 23.88 18.67 -6.74
CA GLU A 181 25.35 18.72 -6.85
C GLU A 181 25.99 17.37 -6.47
N GLY A 182 25.34 16.61 -5.58
CA GLY A 182 25.80 15.29 -5.15
C GLY A 182 25.45 14.18 -6.13
N LYS A 183 25.96 12.98 -5.87
CA LYS A 183 25.75 11.79 -6.70
C LYS A 183 25.23 10.61 -5.88
N GLY A 184 24.59 9.66 -6.57
CA GLY A 184 24.11 8.42 -5.95
C GLY A 184 23.16 8.70 -4.78
N PRO A 185 23.35 8.02 -3.62
CA PRO A 185 22.45 8.13 -2.47
C PRO A 185 22.68 9.38 -1.59
N PHE A 186 23.55 10.32 -2.02
CA PHE A 186 23.77 11.57 -1.28
C PHE A 186 22.49 12.40 -1.24
N GLY A 187 22.02 12.74 -0.02
CA GLY A 187 20.80 13.48 0.19
C GLY A 187 20.76 14.19 1.55
N PHE A 188 19.61 14.77 1.88
CA PHE A 188 19.37 15.45 3.13
C PHE A 188 18.55 14.55 4.07
N ASN A 189 19.13 14.19 5.22
CA ASN A 189 18.43 13.49 6.28
C ASN A 189 17.70 14.51 7.15
N ALA A 190 16.38 14.61 6.99
CA ALA A 190 15.56 15.59 7.71
C ALA A 190 15.46 15.31 9.22
N GLN A 191 15.76 14.10 9.68
CA GLN A 191 15.75 13.75 11.11
C GLN A 191 16.99 14.27 11.84
N THR A 192 18.15 14.19 11.18
CA THR A 192 19.44 14.61 11.75
C THR A 192 19.90 15.97 11.25
N GLU A 193 19.21 16.52 10.25
CA GLU A 193 19.53 17.77 9.56
C GLU A 193 20.91 17.78 8.88
N VAL A 194 21.38 16.59 8.47
CA VAL A 194 22.71 16.39 7.87
C VAL A 194 22.58 15.94 6.42
N PHE A 195 23.52 16.40 5.59
CA PHE A 195 23.70 15.86 4.24
C PHE A 195 24.66 14.69 4.28
N GLU A 196 24.17 13.51 3.90
CA GLU A 196 24.90 12.24 3.99
C GLU A 196 24.46 11.23 2.95
N ASP A 197 25.08 10.05 2.96
CA ASP A 197 24.64 8.88 2.19
C ASP A 197 23.40 8.28 2.85
N LEU A 198 22.23 8.49 2.24
CA LEU A 198 20.94 8.10 2.82
C LEU A 198 20.74 6.59 2.87
N GLU A 199 21.33 5.83 1.94
CA GLU A 199 21.26 4.36 2.00
C GLU A 199 22.01 3.83 3.21
N LYS A 200 23.22 4.35 3.48
CA LYS A 200 23.97 3.97 4.70
C LYS A 200 23.33 4.44 5.98
N ALA A 201 22.64 5.58 5.95
CA ALA A 201 21.86 6.10 7.07
C ALA A 201 20.57 5.33 7.31
N GLY A 202 20.16 4.42 6.40
CA GLY A 202 18.90 3.68 6.49
C GLY A 202 17.68 4.48 6.08
N VAL A 203 17.86 5.62 5.42
CA VAL A 203 16.78 6.45 4.85
C VAL A 203 16.54 5.98 3.41
N ILE A 204 15.67 4.99 3.28
CA ILE A 204 15.40 4.28 2.03
C ILE A 204 13.90 4.22 1.76
N ASP A 205 13.53 4.22 0.48
CA ASP A 205 12.16 4.01 0.01
C ASP A 205 12.08 2.76 -0.87
N PRO A 206 10.94 2.04 -0.90
CA PRO A 206 10.72 0.97 -1.87
C PRO A 206 10.57 1.57 -3.27
N THR A 207 11.34 1.08 -4.25
CA THR A 207 11.31 1.57 -5.63
C THR A 207 9.91 1.48 -6.26
N LYS A 208 9.17 0.40 -5.97
CA LYS A 208 7.79 0.24 -6.41
C LYS A 208 6.88 1.39 -5.96
N VAL A 209 7.05 1.87 -4.72
CA VAL A 209 6.25 2.97 -4.17
C VAL A 209 6.59 4.28 -4.90
N SER A 210 7.88 4.61 -5.00
CA SER A 210 8.36 5.82 -5.69
C SER A 210 7.88 5.86 -7.15
N ARG A 211 8.04 4.77 -7.87
CA ARG A 211 7.62 4.64 -9.27
C ARG A 211 6.10 4.78 -9.43
N THR A 212 5.33 4.04 -8.62
CA THR A 212 3.86 4.04 -8.71
C THR A 212 3.28 5.40 -8.34
N ALA A 213 3.85 6.06 -7.32
CA ALA A 213 3.42 7.40 -6.93
C ALA A 213 3.58 8.41 -8.06
N LEU A 214 4.71 8.40 -8.75
CA LEU A 214 4.96 9.27 -9.92
C LEU A 214 4.00 8.94 -11.07
N GLN A 215 3.80 7.68 -11.38
CA GLN A 215 2.91 7.22 -12.45
C GLN A 215 1.46 7.62 -12.18
N ASN A 216 0.96 7.43 -10.96
CA ASN A 216 -0.39 7.80 -10.59
C ASN A 216 -0.57 9.33 -10.58
N ALA A 217 0.42 10.07 -10.07
CA ALA A 217 0.39 11.53 -10.09
C ALA A 217 0.31 12.08 -11.52
N ALA A 218 1.11 11.54 -12.44
CA ALA A 218 1.09 11.92 -13.85
C ALA A 218 -0.26 11.58 -14.51
N SER A 219 -0.83 10.40 -14.20
CA SER A 219 -2.12 9.98 -14.72
C SER A 219 -3.25 10.93 -14.30
N VAL A 220 -3.34 11.24 -12.99
CA VAL A 220 -4.37 12.14 -12.47
C VAL A 220 -4.17 13.57 -12.98
N ALA A 221 -2.93 14.08 -13.01
CA ALA A 221 -2.63 15.40 -13.52
C ALA A 221 -3.01 15.55 -15.02
N SER A 222 -2.75 14.52 -15.82
CA SER A 222 -3.14 14.50 -17.23
C SER A 222 -4.65 14.56 -17.43
N LEU A 223 -5.41 13.86 -16.57
CA LEU A 223 -6.87 13.94 -16.60
C LEU A 223 -7.36 15.35 -16.24
N LEU A 224 -6.79 15.97 -15.20
CA LEU A 224 -7.14 17.34 -14.79
C LEU A 224 -6.85 18.36 -15.89
N LEU A 225 -5.76 18.18 -16.65
CA LEU A 225 -5.42 19.08 -17.77
C LEU A 225 -6.40 18.98 -18.94
N THR A 226 -7.06 17.85 -19.10
CA THR A 226 -8.01 17.61 -20.21
C THR A 226 -9.47 17.86 -19.84
N THR A 227 -9.77 18.14 -18.55
CA THR A 227 -11.13 18.40 -18.09
C THR A 227 -11.43 19.91 -18.04
N GLU A 228 -12.62 20.31 -18.51
CA GLU A 228 -13.09 21.69 -18.47
C GLU A 228 -13.74 22.07 -17.11
N ALA A 229 -14.26 21.09 -16.39
CA ALA A 229 -14.95 21.29 -15.12
C ALA A 229 -14.75 20.13 -14.15
N MET A 230 -14.69 20.45 -12.87
CA MET A 230 -14.66 19.49 -11.78
C MET A 230 -15.93 19.65 -10.94
N VAL A 231 -16.65 18.56 -10.74
CA VAL A 231 -17.84 18.50 -9.89
C VAL A 231 -17.45 17.87 -8.55
N ALA A 232 -17.64 18.59 -7.45
CA ALA A 232 -17.36 18.11 -6.11
C ALA A 232 -18.56 18.33 -5.19
N GLU A 233 -18.70 17.47 -4.18
CA GLU A 233 -19.71 17.68 -3.14
C GLU A 233 -19.37 18.90 -2.29
N LYS A 234 -20.40 19.71 -1.99
CA LYS A 234 -20.24 20.80 -1.02
C LYS A 234 -19.91 20.23 0.37
N PRO A 235 -18.90 20.78 1.07
CA PRO A 235 -18.65 20.37 2.45
C PRO A 235 -19.94 20.53 3.28
N LYS A 236 -20.39 19.44 3.90
CA LYS A 236 -21.49 19.53 4.87
C LYS A 236 -21.04 20.43 6.01
N LYS A 237 -21.78 21.54 6.25
CA LYS A 237 -21.56 22.35 7.47
C LYS A 237 -21.62 21.39 8.65
N LYS A 238 -20.52 21.23 9.39
CA LYS A 238 -20.59 20.58 10.71
C LYS A 238 -21.62 21.38 11.50
N ALA A 239 -22.74 20.73 11.87
CA ALA A 239 -23.67 21.28 12.84
C ALA A 239 -22.81 21.65 14.06
N ALA A 240 -22.79 22.92 14.38
CA ALA A 240 -22.17 23.41 15.61
C ALA A 240 -22.76 22.55 16.73
N ALA A 241 -21.91 21.78 17.41
CA ALA A 241 -22.31 21.09 18.62
C ALA A 241 -22.80 22.17 19.58
N GLY A 242 -24.12 22.35 19.59
CA GLY A 242 -24.78 23.29 20.45
C GLY A 242 -24.50 22.91 21.89
N ALA A 243 -23.79 23.74 22.59
CA ALA A 243 -23.87 23.83 24.03
C ALA A 243 -25.34 24.08 24.38
N GLY A 244 -26.04 23.05 24.74
CA GLY A 244 -27.45 23.09 25.19
C GLY A 244 -27.60 22.30 26.48
N MET A 245 -27.31 22.99 27.55
CA MET A 245 -27.66 22.57 28.89
C MET A 245 -29.15 22.79 29.10
N GLY A 246 -29.86 21.75 29.54
CA GLY A 246 -31.09 21.88 30.36
C GLY A 246 -32.42 21.94 29.61
N GLY A 247 -33.31 21.00 29.92
CA GLY A 247 -34.75 21.13 29.64
C GLY A 247 -35.48 19.79 29.60
N MET A 248 -35.95 19.36 30.74
CA MET A 248 -36.92 18.29 30.95
C MET A 248 -38.26 18.64 30.24
N GLY A 249 -38.90 17.64 29.61
CA GLY A 249 -40.33 17.79 29.29
C GLY A 249 -40.76 17.05 28.02
N GLY A 250 -41.58 16.06 28.24
CA GLY A 250 -42.31 15.15 27.44
C GLY A 250 -42.96 15.65 26.14
N GLY A 251 -43.31 14.69 25.33
CA GLY A 251 -44.23 14.87 24.19
C GLY A 251 -44.01 13.79 23.13
N MET A 252 -44.93 12.88 23.09
CA MET A 252 -45.21 11.87 22.05
C MET A 252 -45.55 12.52 20.71
N GLU A 253 -45.51 11.64 19.68
CA GLU A 253 -46.19 11.78 18.35
C GLU A 253 -45.31 12.54 17.32
N ASP A 254 -45.13 12.17 16.07
CA ASP A 254 -45.89 11.32 15.15
C ASP A 254 -44.97 10.74 14.06
N MET A 255 -45.38 9.59 13.54
CA MET A 255 -44.99 9.02 12.24
C MET A 255 -45.45 9.96 11.12
N ASP A 256 -44.65 10.06 10.04
CA ASP A 256 -45.11 9.76 8.68
C ASP A 256 -44.09 10.23 7.60
N TYR A 257 -43.97 9.32 6.63
CA TYR A 257 -43.38 9.35 5.30
C TYR A 257 -41.86 9.38 5.16
#